data_30e079883252616b8cea0f8c683c0451
#
_entry.id   30e079883252616b8cea0f8c683c0451
#
_cell.length_a   1.000
_cell.length_b   1.000
_cell.length_c   1.000
_cell.angle_alpha   90.00
_cell.angle_beta   90.00
_cell.angle_gamma   90.00
#
_symmetry.space_group_name_H-M   'P 1'
#
loop_
_entity.id
_entity.type
_entity.pdbx_description
1 polymer ?
#
loop_
_entity_poly.entity_id
_entity_poly.type
_entity_poly.pdbx_seq_one_letter_code
_entity_poly.pdbx_strand_id
1 'polypeptide(L)'
;MDRRKKLLSEHGVGTIALYREVTGKQEPTMVILMDSYESMKDEPYETDLFKLFMRISREGLSIGVHLIITASRQNNLRAQLYSNFKHQLTLPQNDISEVRGIVGATPLASTMEDIKGRALMKRDEVDVVQFALPVAGDNDIQIINNLRDQVQSLKEMWTGRTPAGIPMVPDELTEAAFYGREDVKESMENLEFPIGLDFEMVKTVKIPFDRLKNLVFMADSPESLENQQKHLLNTALQFGSKLHIMLVDPLEECVAYKDKVSTYISSSQEISEIAKQLIYEVDRRLEKDLYSDWLIMMPTIKAIVDQGLTEKDLRYLFDNGPRVGMHFVIGSEYAYLGNNINEVPKYLKGNAQWFMIGMRLMDQMFLDKPYNNREARLASDEIYLHDRKQAIKLKITKNG
;
A
#
# COMPACT_ATOMS: atom_id res chain seq x y z
N MET A 1 -15.23 12.94 -6.50
CA MET A 1 -16.08 14.11 -6.28
C MET A 1 -15.60 15.34 -7.09
N ASP A 2 -14.32 15.72 -7.02
CA ASP A 2 -13.81 16.94 -7.66
C ASP A 2 -13.91 16.90 -9.19
N ARG A 3 -13.62 15.75 -9.84
CA ARG A 3 -13.86 15.58 -11.29
C ARG A 3 -15.30 15.91 -11.68
N ARG A 4 -16.28 15.43 -10.90
CA ARG A 4 -17.71 15.68 -11.21
C ARG A 4 -18.11 17.13 -10.98
N LYS A 5 -17.59 17.78 -9.93
CA LYS A 5 -17.81 19.21 -9.71
C LYS A 5 -17.25 20.04 -10.86
N LYS A 6 -16.05 19.72 -11.32
CA LYS A 6 -15.44 20.36 -12.49
C LYS A 6 -16.30 20.17 -13.73
N LEU A 7 -16.76 18.92 -13.99
CA LEU A 7 -17.65 18.60 -15.10
C LEU A 7 -18.95 19.42 -15.09
N LEU A 8 -19.59 19.55 -13.92
CA LEU A 8 -20.82 20.36 -13.77
C LEU A 8 -20.54 21.84 -14.02
N SER A 9 -19.44 22.37 -13.49
CA SER A 9 -19.02 23.75 -13.69
C SER A 9 -18.73 24.08 -15.17
N GLU A 10 -18.05 23.17 -15.87
CA GLU A 10 -17.74 23.35 -17.30
C GLU A 10 -19.01 23.41 -18.19
N HIS A 11 -20.10 22.81 -17.72
CA HIS A 11 -21.38 22.82 -18.45
C HIS A 11 -22.42 23.79 -17.84
N GLY A 12 -22.04 24.59 -16.86
CA GLY A 12 -22.91 25.57 -16.22
C GLY A 12 -24.13 25.00 -15.49
N VAL A 13 -24.05 23.75 -15.02
CA VAL A 13 -25.17 23.06 -14.36
C VAL A 13 -24.85 22.74 -12.90
N GLY A 14 -25.89 22.73 -12.04
CA GLY A 14 -25.73 22.50 -10.61
C GLY A 14 -25.83 21.03 -10.15
N THR A 15 -26.37 20.16 -11.00
CA THR A 15 -26.60 18.74 -10.63
C THR A 15 -26.27 17.79 -11.76
N ILE A 16 -25.96 16.52 -11.39
CA ILE A 16 -25.73 15.47 -12.39
C ILE A 16 -27.00 15.12 -13.19
N ALA A 17 -28.17 15.34 -12.62
CA ALA A 17 -29.44 15.15 -13.32
C ALA A 17 -29.58 16.16 -14.46
N LEU A 18 -29.38 17.45 -14.19
CA LEU A 18 -29.36 18.50 -15.22
C LEU A 18 -28.26 18.28 -16.25
N TYR A 19 -27.08 17.83 -15.83
CA TYR A 19 -26.00 17.50 -16.76
C TYR A 19 -26.44 16.43 -17.79
N ARG A 20 -27.08 15.36 -17.31
CA ARG A 20 -27.60 14.28 -18.19
C ARG A 20 -28.65 14.81 -19.16
N GLU A 21 -29.54 15.69 -18.66
CA GLU A 21 -30.61 16.29 -19.47
C GLU A 21 -30.04 17.21 -20.56
N VAL A 22 -29.12 18.11 -20.20
CA VAL A 22 -28.54 19.09 -21.14
C VAL A 22 -27.59 18.46 -22.14
N THR A 23 -26.81 17.48 -21.73
CA THR A 23 -25.74 16.92 -22.60
C THR A 23 -26.13 15.63 -23.30
N GLY A 24 -27.17 14.93 -22.85
CA GLY A 24 -27.50 13.56 -23.26
C GLY A 24 -26.49 12.49 -22.81
N LYS A 25 -25.42 12.89 -22.12
CA LYS A 25 -24.36 11.96 -21.67
C LYS A 25 -24.74 11.25 -20.38
N GLN A 26 -24.46 9.95 -20.31
CA GLN A 26 -24.71 9.14 -19.12
C GLN A 26 -23.50 9.21 -18.15
N GLU A 27 -23.59 10.04 -17.15
CA GLU A 27 -22.65 9.97 -16.02
C GLU A 27 -23.27 9.05 -14.94
N PRO A 28 -22.61 7.95 -14.54
CA PRO A 28 -23.22 6.93 -13.67
C PRO A 28 -23.55 7.48 -12.28
N THR A 29 -24.62 7.00 -11.66
CA THR A 29 -24.88 7.21 -10.24
C THR A 29 -23.94 6.33 -9.43
N MET A 30 -23.33 6.87 -8.38
CA MET A 30 -22.51 6.12 -7.43
C MET A 30 -23.31 5.89 -6.16
N VAL A 31 -23.33 4.65 -5.67
CA VAL A 31 -23.89 4.31 -4.36
C VAL A 31 -22.75 3.74 -3.52
N ILE A 32 -22.51 4.35 -2.38
CA ILE A 32 -21.54 3.90 -1.38
C ILE A 32 -22.33 3.26 -0.26
N LEU A 33 -22.06 1.99 0.01
CA LEU A 33 -22.65 1.23 1.09
C LEU A 33 -21.59 1.04 2.19
N MET A 34 -21.89 1.51 3.39
CA MET A 34 -21.09 1.26 4.58
C MET A 34 -21.91 0.44 5.55
N ASP A 35 -21.62 -0.84 5.68
CA ASP A 35 -22.24 -1.72 6.63
C ASP A 35 -21.50 -1.69 7.96
N SER A 36 -22.25 -1.66 9.06
CA SER A 36 -21.71 -1.65 10.43
C SER A 36 -20.68 -0.52 10.65
N TYR A 37 -21.16 0.74 10.63
CA TYR A 37 -20.31 1.94 10.79
C TYR A 37 -19.37 1.86 11.99
N GLU A 38 -19.81 1.21 13.07
CA GLU A 38 -19.01 0.98 14.26
C GLU A 38 -17.74 0.15 14.02
N SER A 39 -17.67 -0.63 12.93
CA SER A 39 -16.49 -1.45 12.61
C SER A 39 -15.24 -0.63 12.30
N MET A 40 -15.43 0.63 11.92
CA MET A 40 -14.27 1.54 11.67
C MET A 40 -13.83 2.32 12.93
N LYS A 41 -14.55 2.14 14.05
CA LYS A 41 -14.24 2.85 15.29
C LYS A 41 -12.92 2.34 15.85
N ASP A 42 -12.09 3.27 16.34
CA ASP A 42 -10.75 3.00 16.85
C ASP A 42 -9.72 2.53 15.80
N GLU A 43 -10.09 2.46 14.52
CA GLU A 43 -9.16 2.16 13.45
C GLU A 43 -8.30 3.38 13.08
N PRO A 44 -7.06 3.19 12.62
CA PRO A 44 -6.17 4.31 12.25
C PRO A 44 -6.76 5.27 11.22
N TYR A 45 -7.62 4.78 10.35
CA TYR A 45 -8.27 5.53 9.27
C TYR A 45 -9.62 6.15 9.65
N GLU A 46 -10.13 5.93 10.87
CA GLU A 46 -11.46 6.42 11.31
C GLU A 46 -11.67 7.91 11.04
N THR A 47 -10.69 8.72 11.41
CA THR A 47 -10.78 10.17 11.27
C THR A 47 -10.89 10.62 9.81
N ASP A 48 -10.15 9.99 8.91
CA ASP A 48 -10.13 10.37 7.50
C ASP A 48 -11.37 9.87 6.77
N LEU A 49 -11.86 8.67 7.09
CA LEU A 49 -13.15 8.19 6.61
C LEU A 49 -14.31 9.06 7.10
N PHE A 50 -14.28 9.48 8.36
CA PHE A 50 -15.30 10.40 8.88
C PHE A 50 -15.34 11.73 8.11
N LYS A 51 -14.18 12.35 7.82
CA LYS A 51 -14.10 13.57 7.00
C LYS A 51 -14.67 13.34 5.60
N LEU A 52 -14.37 12.18 5.00
CA LEU A 52 -14.85 11.80 3.69
C LEU A 52 -16.38 11.63 3.69
N PHE A 53 -16.94 10.91 4.66
CA PHE A 53 -18.40 10.73 4.80
C PHE A 53 -19.11 12.05 5.06
N MET A 54 -18.53 12.94 5.87
CA MET A 54 -19.05 14.29 6.08
C MET A 54 -19.11 15.09 4.78
N ARG A 55 -18.09 14.97 3.93
CA ARG A 55 -18.09 15.61 2.62
C ARG A 55 -19.12 15.02 1.67
N ILE A 56 -19.19 13.69 1.61
CA ILE A 56 -20.17 12.98 0.76
C ILE A 56 -21.61 13.30 1.19
N SER A 57 -21.90 13.26 2.48
CA SER A 57 -23.26 13.49 3.00
C SER A 57 -23.78 14.92 2.71
N ARG A 58 -22.87 15.92 2.59
CA ARG A 58 -23.22 17.31 2.27
C ARG A 58 -23.32 17.59 0.78
N GLU A 59 -22.41 17.03 0.01
CA GLU A 59 -22.17 17.44 -1.39
C GLU A 59 -22.52 16.33 -2.39
N GLY A 60 -22.66 15.09 -1.94
CA GLY A 60 -22.79 13.92 -2.81
C GLY A 60 -24.03 13.94 -3.69
N LEU A 61 -25.16 14.29 -3.15
CA LEU A 61 -26.46 14.21 -3.87
C LEU A 61 -26.43 15.01 -5.18
N SER A 62 -25.93 16.24 -5.16
CA SER A 62 -25.87 17.09 -6.36
C SER A 62 -25.00 16.50 -7.46
N ILE A 63 -23.94 15.79 -7.10
CA ILE A 63 -23.00 15.16 -8.04
C ILE A 63 -23.31 13.67 -8.29
N GLY A 64 -24.49 13.17 -7.87
CA GLY A 64 -24.93 11.80 -8.09
C GLY A 64 -24.15 10.77 -7.30
N VAL A 65 -23.71 11.09 -6.09
CA VAL A 65 -23.08 10.17 -5.13
C VAL A 65 -23.99 10.03 -3.92
N HIS A 66 -24.47 8.81 -3.68
CA HIS A 66 -25.36 8.45 -2.58
C HIS A 66 -24.59 7.66 -1.52
N LEU A 67 -24.84 7.95 -0.25
CA LEU A 67 -24.24 7.28 0.87
C LEU A 67 -25.35 6.59 1.69
N ILE A 68 -25.20 5.28 1.88
CA ILE A 68 -26.06 4.45 2.73
C ILE A 68 -25.18 3.88 3.83
N ILE A 69 -25.54 4.13 5.08
CA ILE A 69 -24.81 3.64 6.25
C ILE A 69 -25.74 2.82 7.11
N THR A 70 -25.28 1.65 7.56
CA THR A 70 -25.92 0.91 8.65
C THR A 70 -25.12 1.06 9.94
N ALA A 71 -25.81 1.00 11.06
CA ALA A 71 -25.19 0.98 12.39
C ALA A 71 -26.11 0.20 13.33
N SER A 72 -25.54 -0.50 14.31
CA SER A 72 -26.31 -1.26 15.28
C SER A 72 -27.10 -0.37 16.22
N ARG A 73 -26.63 0.85 16.50
CA ARG A 73 -27.27 1.86 17.34
C ARG A 73 -27.03 3.27 16.82
N GLN A 74 -28.00 4.17 17.07
CA GLN A 74 -27.86 5.58 16.69
C GLN A 74 -26.59 6.23 17.29
N ASN A 75 -26.26 5.93 18.54
CA ASN A 75 -25.11 6.51 19.25
C ASN A 75 -23.76 6.11 18.66
N ASN A 76 -23.71 5.11 17.79
CA ASN A 76 -22.49 4.76 17.06
C ASN A 76 -22.15 5.79 15.98
N LEU A 77 -23.17 6.48 15.46
CA LEU A 77 -22.98 7.56 14.48
C LEU A 77 -22.72 8.89 15.20
N ARG A 78 -21.70 9.61 14.77
CA ARG A 78 -21.45 10.97 15.27
C ARG A 78 -22.63 11.89 14.87
N ALA A 79 -23.14 12.67 15.80
CA ALA A 79 -24.30 13.53 15.60
C ALA A 79 -24.18 14.44 14.37
N GLN A 80 -22.99 14.95 14.09
CA GLN A 80 -22.72 15.79 12.91
C GLN A 80 -22.95 15.06 11.58
N LEU A 81 -22.60 13.77 11.50
CA LEU A 81 -22.84 12.96 10.31
C LEU A 81 -24.32 12.57 10.23
N TYR A 82 -24.88 12.11 11.34
CA TYR A 82 -26.28 11.69 11.45
C TYR A 82 -27.26 12.78 10.99
N SER A 83 -27.03 14.04 11.36
CA SER A 83 -27.88 15.17 10.99
C SER A 83 -27.93 15.48 9.48
N ASN A 84 -26.98 14.99 8.70
CA ASN A 84 -26.98 15.20 7.25
C ASN A 84 -27.89 14.19 6.49
N PHE A 85 -28.37 13.14 7.15
CA PHE A 85 -29.25 12.13 6.52
C PHE A 85 -30.71 12.54 6.65
N LYS A 86 -31.35 12.82 5.52
CA LYS A 86 -32.79 13.14 5.45
C LYS A 86 -33.66 11.91 5.65
N HIS A 87 -33.20 10.76 5.19
CA HIS A 87 -33.91 9.48 5.32
C HIS A 87 -33.23 8.67 6.40
N GLN A 88 -34.02 8.36 7.45
CA GLN A 88 -33.56 7.60 8.60
C GLN A 88 -34.51 6.41 8.78
N LEU A 89 -33.95 5.24 9.05
CA LEU A 89 -34.71 4.00 9.16
C LEU A 89 -34.23 3.24 10.38
N THR A 90 -35.16 2.64 11.11
CA THR A 90 -34.89 1.74 12.22
C THR A 90 -35.62 0.43 12.08
N LEU A 91 -34.92 -0.66 12.30
CA LEU A 91 -35.50 -1.97 12.58
C LEU A 91 -35.94 -2.02 14.05
N PRO A 92 -36.70 -3.05 14.49
CA PRO A 92 -37.00 -3.25 15.90
C PRO A 92 -35.74 -3.21 16.76
N GLN A 93 -35.82 -2.48 17.88
CA GLN A 93 -34.74 -2.37 18.87
C GLN A 93 -35.25 -2.88 20.21
N ASN A 94 -34.36 -3.39 21.05
CA ASN A 94 -34.72 -3.87 22.39
C ASN A 94 -35.27 -2.76 23.29
N ASP A 95 -34.83 -1.51 23.05
CA ASP A 95 -35.27 -0.34 23.78
C ASP A 95 -36.04 0.62 22.86
N ILE A 96 -37.28 0.89 23.19
CA ILE A 96 -38.14 1.82 22.45
C ILE A 96 -37.56 3.25 22.40
N SER A 97 -36.73 3.63 23.37
CA SER A 97 -36.04 4.93 23.38
C SER A 97 -35.06 5.07 22.23
N GLU A 98 -34.40 3.99 21.81
CA GLU A 98 -33.53 3.96 20.62
C GLU A 98 -34.34 4.17 19.34
N VAL A 99 -35.52 3.51 19.21
CA VAL A 99 -36.43 3.72 18.09
C VAL A 99 -36.87 5.19 18.02
N ARG A 100 -37.33 5.74 19.16
CA ARG A 100 -37.76 7.15 19.25
C ARG A 100 -36.60 8.14 18.99
N GLY A 101 -35.38 7.80 19.35
CA GLY A 101 -34.19 8.58 19.05
C GLY A 101 -34.01 8.76 17.54
N ILE A 102 -34.37 7.78 16.74
CA ILE A 102 -34.21 7.79 15.27
C ILE A 102 -35.43 8.45 14.60
N VAL A 103 -36.61 7.96 14.85
CA VAL A 103 -37.83 8.42 14.13
C VAL A 103 -38.59 9.54 14.85
N GLY A 104 -38.23 9.85 16.09
CA GLY A 104 -38.95 10.84 16.91
C GLY A 104 -40.08 10.23 17.73
N ALA A 105 -40.79 11.08 18.47
CA ALA A 105 -41.93 10.69 19.27
C ALA A 105 -43.16 10.40 18.38
N THR A 106 -43.37 9.16 18.03
CA THR A 106 -44.50 8.68 17.25
C THR A 106 -45.20 7.52 17.95
N PRO A 107 -46.56 7.39 17.87
CA PRO A 107 -47.25 6.21 18.35
C PRO A 107 -46.77 4.91 17.71
N LEU A 108 -46.35 4.96 16.44
CA LEU A 108 -45.83 3.82 15.68
C LEU A 108 -44.59 3.18 16.34
N ALA A 109 -43.79 3.95 17.04
CA ALA A 109 -42.62 3.42 17.77
C ALA A 109 -43.04 2.46 18.90
N SER A 110 -44.21 2.70 19.53
CA SER A 110 -44.76 1.87 20.64
C SER A 110 -45.52 0.63 20.14
N THR A 111 -45.97 0.62 18.89
CA THR A 111 -46.73 -0.45 18.26
C THR A 111 -45.94 -1.24 17.22
N MET A 112 -44.63 -0.99 17.15
CA MET A 112 -43.74 -1.67 16.21
C MET A 112 -43.66 -3.16 16.55
N GLU A 113 -44.05 -4.01 15.61
CA GLU A 113 -43.95 -5.45 15.75
C GLU A 113 -42.54 -5.94 15.43
N ASP A 114 -42.05 -6.91 16.21
CA ASP A 114 -40.79 -7.59 15.94
C ASP A 114 -40.97 -8.67 14.86
N ILE A 115 -41.17 -8.20 13.64
CA ILE A 115 -41.29 -9.04 12.43
C ILE A 115 -40.05 -8.82 11.58
N LYS A 116 -39.44 -9.91 11.10
CA LYS A 116 -38.26 -9.85 10.23
C LYS A 116 -38.49 -8.93 9.02
N GLY A 117 -37.67 -7.90 8.87
CA GLY A 117 -37.77 -6.90 7.81
C GLY A 117 -38.78 -5.76 8.08
N ARG A 118 -39.48 -5.74 9.23
CA ARG A 118 -40.30 -4.61 9.62
C ARG A 118 -39.41 -3.45 10.05
N ALA A 119 -39.76 -2.25 9.58
CA ALA A 119 -39.00 -1.04 9.87
C ALA A 119 -39.91 0.18 10.01
N LEU A 120 -39.44 1.19 10.73
CA LEU A 120 -39.96 2.55 10.64
C LEU A 120 -39.02 3.42 9.87
N MET A 121 -39.54 4.16 8.90
CA MET A 121 -38.78 5.07 8.08
C MET A 121 -39.22 6.50 8.30
N LYS A 122 -38.30 7.35 8.72
CA LYS A 122 -38.53 8.80 8.87
C LYS A 122 -38.17 9.49 7.55
N ARG A 123 -39.16 10.16 7.00
CA ARG A 123 -39.03 11.14 5.91
C ARG A 123 -39.63 12.45 6.40
N ASP A 124 -40.58 13.02 5.70
CA ASP A 124 -41.39 14.14 6.20
C ASP A 124 -42.31 13.64 7.32
N GLU A 125 -42.87 12.44 7.15
CA GLU A 125 -43.63 11.69 8.16
C GLU A 125 -42.93 10.36 8.45
N VAL A 126 -43.42 9.65 9.47
CA VAL A 126 -42.94 8.31 9.84
C VAL A 126 -43.83 7.25 9.23
N ASP A 127 -43.28 6.42 8.38
CA ASP A 127 -43.95 5.34 7.70
C ASP A 127 -43.52 3.97 8.26
N VAL A 128 -44.45 3.02 8.27
CA VAL A 128 -44.15 1.59 8.47
C VAL A 128 -43.73 1.00 7.13
N VAL A 129 -42.58 0.36 7.11
CA VAL A 129 -41.98 -0.27 5.92
C VAL A 129 -41.78 -1.75 6.18
N GLN A 130 -42.08 -2.59 5.18
CA GLN A 130 -41.74 -4.00 5.17
C GLN A 130 -40.73 -4.27 4.05
N PHE A 131 -39.54 -4.67 4.43
CA PHE A 131 -38.54 -5.12 3.46
C PHE A 131 -38.89 -6.52 2.96
N ALA A 132 -38.90 -6.67 1.64
CA ALA A 132 -38.96 -7.96 1.01
C ALA A 132 -37.60 -8.70 1.14
N LEU A 133 -37.68 -10.02 1.17
CA LEU A 133 -36.47 -10.82 1.01
C LEU A 133 -35.88 -10.61 -0.40
N PRO A 134 -34.55 -10.59 -0.53
CA PRO A 134 -33.90 -10.38 -1.83
C PRO A 134 -34.17 -11.52 -2.82
N VAL A 135 -34.39 -12.72 -2.30
CA VAL A 135 -34.77 -13.94 -3.05
C VAL A 135 -35.73 -14.79 -2.21
N ALA A 136 -36.49 -15.70 -2.85
CA ALA A 136 -37.29 -16.70 -2.15
C ALA A 136 -36.39 -17.69 -1.40
N GLY A 137 -36.89 -18.19 -0.26
CA GLY A 137 -36.23 -19.25 0.53
C GLY A 137 -36.94 -19.45 1.86
N ASP A 138 -37.07 -20.72 2.26
CA ASP A 138 -37.77 -21.12 3.49
C ASP A 138 -36.86 -20.98 4.74
N ASN A 139 -35.56 -20.88 4.52
CA ASN A 139 -34.54 -20.71 5.58
C ASN A 139 -33.34 -19.90 5.08
N ASP A 140 -32.50 -19.45 6.02
CA ASP A 140 -31.38 -18.56 5.73
C ASP A 140 -30.34 -19.21 4.78
N ILE A 141 -30.15 -20.54 4.84
CA ILE A 141 -29.22 -21.25 3.92
C ILE A 141 -29.75 -21.22 2.48
N GLN A 142 -31.01 -21.49 2.28
CA GLN A 142 -31.65 -21.41 0.96
C GLN A 142 -31.61 -19.98 0.42
N ILE A 143 -31.89 -18.98 1.25
CA ILE A 143 -31.78 -17.57 0.85
C ILE A 143 -30.35 -17.22 0.39
N ILE A 144 -29.33 -17.64 1.14
CA ILE A 144 -27.95 -17.40 0.76
C ILE A 144 -27.58 -18.08 -0.58
N ASN A 145 -27.98 -19.33 -0.77
CA ASN A 145 -27.68 -20.06 -2.01
C ASN A 145 -28.41 -19.44 -3.19
N ASN A 146 -29.73 -19.20 -3.06
CA ASN A 146 -30.53 -18.58 -4.12
C ASN A 146 -30.05 -17.17 -4.46
N LEU A 147 -29.54 -16.41 -3.47
CA LEU A 147 -28.93 -15.10 -3.71
C LEU A 147 -27.65 -15.22 -4.51
N ARG A 148 -26.79 -16.20 -4.20
CA ARG A 148 -25.57 -16.45 -4.99
C ARG A 148 -25.88 -16.79 -6.44
N ASP A 149 -26.86 -17.67 -6.66
CA ASP A 149 -27.30 -18.06 -7.99
C ASP A 149 -27.86 -16.88 -8.77
N GLN A 150 -28.66 -16.04 -8.12
CA GLN A 150 -29.22 -14.84 -8.75
C GLN A 150 -28.12 -13.82 -9.09
N VAL A 151 -27.17 -13.59 -8.19
CA VAL A 151 -26.00 -12.70 -8.45
C VAL A 151 -25.18 -13.22 -9.61
N GLN A 152 -24.94 -14.54 -9.68
CA GLN A 152 -24.20 -15.15 -10.78
C GLN A 152 -24.94 -14.96 -12.13
N SER A 153 -26.26 -15.20 -12.14
CA SER A 153 -27.09 -14.99 -13.33
C SER A 153 -27.07 -13.53 -13.80
N LEU A 154 -27.18 -12.58 -12.86
CA LEU A 154 -27.07 -11.14 -13.19
C LEU A 154 -25.70 -10.78 -13.76
N LYS A 155 -24.63 -11.36 -13.23
CA LYS A 155 -23.27 -11.16 -13.71
C LYS A 155 -23.09 -11.68 -15.15
N GLU A 156 -23.68 -12.82 -15.45
CA GLU A 156 -23.63 -13.43 -16.80
C GLU A 156 -24.47 -12.62 -17.82
N MET A 157 -25.60 -12.08 -17.41
CA MET A 157 -26.42 -11.22 -18.26
C MET A 157 -25.82 -9.82 -18.47
N TRP A 158 -24.92 -9.37 -17.61
CA TRP A 158 -24.35 -8.02 -17.72
C TRP A 158 -23.27 -7.96 -18.78
N THR A 159 -23.52 -7.23 -19.83
CA THR A 159 -22.56 -7.02 -20.96
C THR A 159 -21.87 -5.65 -20.88
N GLY A 160 -22.24 -4.83 -19.92
CA GLY A 160 -21.67 -3.50 -19.74
C GLY A 160 -20.31 -3.50 -19.00
N ARG A 161 -19.69 -2.33 -18.95
CA ARG A 161 -18.44 -2.15 -18.20
C ARG A 161 -18.71 -2.30 -16.69
N THR A 162 -17.93 -3.10 -16.01
CA THR A 162 -17.94 -3.23 -14.56
C THR A 162 -16.87 -2.32 -13.93
N PRO A 163 -17.09 -1.81 -12.71
CA PRO A 163 -16.02 -1.17 -11.94
C PRO A 163 -14.84 -2.13 -11.75
N ALA A 164 -13.63 -1.58 -11.69
CA ALA A 164 -12.49 -2.37 -11.27
C ALA A 164 -12.69 -2.86 -9.83
N GLY A 165 -12.29 -4.09 -9.55
CA GLY A 165 -12.27 -4.61 -8.18
C GLY A 165 -11.37 -3.76 -7.28
N ILE A 166 -11.65 -3.77 -5.99
CA ILE A 166 -10.74 -3.16 -5.00
C ILE A 166 -9.48 -4.01 -4.98
N PRO A 167 -8.31 -3.44 -5.30
CA PRO A 167 -7.08 -4.21 -5.26
C PRO A 167 -6.76 -4.58 -3.81
N MET A 168 -6.39 -5.84 -3.59
CA MET A 168 -5.98 -6.35 -2.28
C MET A 168 -4.52 -6.78 -2.37
N VAL A 169 -3.74 -6.44 -1.36
CA VAL A 169 -2.38 -6.97 -1.21
C VAL A 169 -2.51 -8.46 -0.94
N PRO A 170 -1.86 -9.35 -1.71
CA PRO A 170 -1.93 -10.77 -1.46
C PRO A 170 -1.26 -11.12 -0.12
N ASP A 171 -1.77 -12.14 0.57
CA ASP A 171 -1.15 -12.65 1.81
C ASP A 171 0.28 -13.09 1.54
N GLU A 172 0.52 -13.72 0.41
CA GLU A 172 1.83 -14.12 -0.08
C GLU A 172 2.05 -13.62 -1.51
N LEU A 173 3.09 -12.83 -1.74
CA LEU A 173 3.48 -12.34 -3.05
C LEU A 173 4.58 -13.22 -3.62
N THR A 174 4.22 -14.13 -4.54
CA THR A 174 5.21 -14.97 -5.23
C THR A 174 5.98 -14.17 -6.29
N GLU A 175 7.20 -14.61 -6.62
CA GLU A 175 7.99 -14.03 -7.71
C GLU A 175 7.24 -14.04 -9.04
N ALA A 176 6.59 -15.15 -9.38
CA ALA A 176 5.82 -15.27 -10.61
C ALA A 176 4.67 -14.25 -10.68
N ALA A 177 3.98 -14.04 -9.55
CA ALA A 177 2.91 -13.05 -9.47
C ALA A 177 3.45 -11.61 -9.56
N PHE A 178 4.60 -11.32 -8.94
CA PHE A 178 5.21 -10.00 -8.98
C PHE A 178 5.78 -9.66 -10.35
N TYR A 179 6.68 -10.49 -10.89
CA TYR A 179 7.32 -10.23 -12.20
C TYR A 179 6.37 -10.44 -13.38
N GLY A 180 5.24 -11.15 -13.17
CA GLY A 180 4.18 -11.27 -14.16
C GLY A 180 3.35 -10.01 -14.39
N ARG A 181 3.40 -9.03 -13.47
CA ARG A 181 2.63 -7.78 -13.53
C ARG A 181 3.11 -6.88 -14.66
N GLU A 182 2.16 -6.23 -15.32
CA GLU A 182 2.47 -5.29 -16.41
C GLU A 182 3.24 -4.05 -15.92
N ASP A 183 2.86 -3.49 -14.73
CA ASP A 183 3.53 -2.33 -14.15
C ASP A 183 4.97 -2.63 -13.69
N VAL A 184 5.29 -3.88 -13.35
CA VAL A 184 6.67 -4.33 -13.06
C VAL A 184 7.48 -4.47 -14.34
N LYS A 185 6.93 -5.10 -15.38
CA LYS A 185 7.60 -5.24 -16.69
C LYS A 185 7.90 -3.88 -17.31
N GLU A 186 6.91 -2.98 -17.32
CA GLU A 186 7.10 -1.60 -17.78
C GLU A 186 8.22 -0.87 -17.02
N SER A 187 8.29 -1.08 -15.69
CA SER A 187 9.37 -0.51 -14.87
C SER A 187 10.75 -0.98 -15.33
N MET A 188 10.90 -2.28 -15.57
CA MET A 188 12.17 -2.87 -16.01
C MET A 188 12.57 -2.42 -17.42
N GLU A 189 11.59 -2.20 -18.30
CA GLU A 189 11.84 -1.65 -19.64
C GLU A 189 12.36 -0.20 -19.56
N ASN A 190 11.82 0.58 -18.63
CA ASN A 190 12.18 1.99 -18.39
C ASN A 190 13.42 2.18 -17.49
N LEU A 191 14.16 1.13 -17.15
CA LEU A 191 15.28 1.15 -16.22
C LEU A 191 14.91 1.72 -14.84
N GLU A 192 13.75 1.30 -14.33
CA GLU A 192 13.30 1.59 -12.99
C GLU A 192 13.33 0.30 -12.16
N PHE A 193 13.94 0.35 -10.98
CA PHE A 193 14.08 -0.80 -10.09
C PHE A 193 12.80 -1.01 -9.27
N PRO A 194 11.99 -2.06 -9.53
CA PRO A 194 10.76 -2.32 -8.78
C PRO A 194 11.09 -2.88 -7.39
N ILE A 195 10.57 -2.23 -6.35
CA ILE A 195 10.85 -2.58 -4.95
C ILE A 195 9.77 -3.48 -4.35
N GLY A 196 8.50 -3.27 -4.68
CA GLY A 196 7.39 -4.03 -4.09
C GLY A 196 6.04 -3.41 -4.37
N LEU A 197 4.98 -3.95 -3.77
CA LEU A 197 3.62 -3.43 -3.89
C LEU A 197 3.27 -2.58 -2.67
N ASP A 198 2.75 -1.37 -2.88
CA ASP A 198 2.22 -0.56 -1.80
C ASP A 198 0.92 -1.15 -1.23
N PHE A 199 0.68 -0.91 0.06
CA PHE A 199 -0.48 -1.46 0.76
C PHE A 199 -1.78 -0.69 0.50
N GLU A 200 -1.73 0.53 -0.03
CA GLU A 200 -2.92 1.36 -0.24
C GLU A 200 -3.53 1.14 -1.62
N MET A 201 -2.72 1.26 -2.66
CA MET A 201 -3.18 1.21 -4.06
C MET A 201 -2.81 -0.10 -4.76
N VAL A 202 -2.01 -0.95 -4.10
CA VAL A 202 -1.46 -2.22 -4.64
C VAL A 202 -0.75 -2.02 -5.98
N LYS A 203 -0.06 -0.89 -6.09
CA LYS A 203 0.77 -0.54 -7.24
C LYS A 203 2.22 -0.85 -6.97
N THR A 204 2.97 -1.10 -8.02
CA THR A 204 4.41 -1.29 -7.92
C THR A 204 5.09 0.03 -7.57
N VAL A 205 5.80 0.04 -6.45
CA VAL A 205 6.71 1.11 -6.07
C VAL A 205 8.07 0.81 -6.68
N LYS A 206 8.63 1.79 -7.37
CA LYS A 206 9.83 1.66 -8.17
C LYS A 206 10.77 2.85 -7.97
N ILE A 207 12.05 2.63 -8.16
CA ILE A 207 13.08 3.66 -8.08
C ILE A 207 13.81 3.72 -9.42
N PRO A 208 13.73 4.83 -10.17
CA PRO A 208 14.54 5.02 -11.36
C PRO A 208 16.04 4.89 -11.04
N PHE A 209 16.83 4.28 -11.93
CA PHE A 209 18.28 4.06 -11.68
C PHE A 209 19.04 5.36 -11.42
N ASP A 210 18.70 6.45 -12.10
CA ASP A 210 19.28 7.78 -11.86
C ASP A 210 19.05 8.30 -10.43
N ARG A 211 18.03 7.79 -9.73
CA ARG A 211 17.68 8.13 -8.34
C ARG A 211 18.01 7.03 -7.33
N LEU A 212 18.33 5.83 -7.77
CA LEU A 212 18.65 4.71 -6.89
C LEU A 212 19.90 5.02 -6.05
N LYS A 213 20.96 5.57 -6.67
CA LYS A 213 22.22 5.94 -6.01
C LYS A 213 22.72 4.86 -5.05
N ASN A 214 22.21 4.89 -3.82
CA ASN A 214 22.51 3.90 -2.78
C ASN A 214 21.25 3.57 -1.97
N LEU A 215 21.10 2.31 -1.68
CA LEU A 215 20.00 1.74 -0.88
C LEU A 215 20.60 0.89 0.23
N VAL A 216 20.17 1.13 1.46
CA VAL A 216 20.50 0.29 2.62
C VAL A 216 19.28 -0.54 2.98
N PHE A 217 19.40 -1.87 2.96
CA PHE A 217 18.37 -2.75 3.50
C PHE A 217 18.78 -3.27 4.87
N MET A 218 17.82 -3.28 5.79
CA MET A 218 18.09 -3.67 7.16
C MET A 218 16.87 -4.34 7.81
N ALA A 219 17.13 -5.22 8.77
CA ALA A 219 16.11 -5.85 9.59
C ALA A 219 16.63 -6.15 11.00
N ASP A 220 15.69 -6.39 11.92
CA ASP A 220 15.95 -6.89 13.27
C ASP A 220 15.92 -8.42 13.38
N SER A 221 15.46 -9.10 12.31
CA SER A 221 15.42 -10.57 12.23
C SER A 221 16.22 -11.08 11.02
N PRO A 222 16.92 -12.22 11.17
CA PRO A 222 17.63 -12.84 10.06
C PRO A 222 16.72 -13.22 8.89
N GLU A 223 15.53 -13.73 9.17
CA GLU A 223 14.55 -14.14 8.14
C GLU A 223 14.14 -12.96 7.26
N SER A 224 13.82 -11.80 7.85
CA SER A 224 13.45 -10.61 7.09
C SER A 224 14.64 -10.07 6.29
N LEU A 225 15.84 -10.09 6.86
CA LEU A 225 17.05 -9.65 6.16
C LEU A 225 17.36 -10.55 4.95
N GLU A 226 17.31 -11.85 5.12
CA GLU A 226 17.52 -12.85 4.06
C GLU A 226 16.47 -12.71 2.94
N ASN A 227 15.18 -12.53 3.31
CA ASN A 227 14.12 -12.35 2.32
C ASN A 227 14.30 -11.06 1.50
N GLN A 228 14.67 -9.94 2.14
CA GLN A 228 15.00 -8.69 1.45
C GLN A 228 16.19 -8.89 0.48
N GLN A 229 17.24 -9.55 0.93
CA GLN A 229 18.43 -9.87 0.13
C GLN A 229 18.09 -10.68 -1.11
N LYS A 230 17.34 -11.78 -0.95
CA LYS A 230 16.89 -12.63 -2.06
C LYS A 230 16.00 -11.86 -3.02
N HIS A 231 15.03 -11.09 -2.50
CA HIS A 231 14.15 -10.26 -3.31
C HIS A 231 14.92 -9.26 -4.18
N LEU A 232 15.88 -8.54 -3.60
CA LEU A 232 16.69 -7.55 -4.32
C LEU A 232 17.58 -8.20 -5.38
N LEU A 233 18.21 -9.35 -5.07
CA LEU A 233 19.01 -10.11 -6.03
C LEU A 233 18.16 -10.65 -7.19
N ASN A 234 17.03 -11.29 -6.87
CA ASN A 234 16.13 -11.84 -7.88
C ASN A 234 15.54 -10.74 -8.77
N THR A 235 15.23 -9.57 -8.19
CA THR A 235 14.79 -8.40 -8.97
C THR A 235 15.89 -7.89 -9.88
N ALA A 236 17.13 -7.79 -9.40
CA ALA A 236 18.27 -7.35 -10.22
C ALA A 236 18.52 -8.31 -11.40
N LEU A 237 18.40 -9.62 -11.18
CA LEU A 237 18.55 -10.64 -12.23
C LEU A 237 17.52 -10.53 -13.36
N GLN A 238 16.32 -9.97 -13.11
CA GLN A 238 15.32 -9.77 -14.16
C GLN A 238 15.76 -8.76 -15.23
N PHE A 239 16.72 -7.88 -14.94
CA PHE A 239 17.26 -6.94 -15.93
C PHE A 239 18.17 -7.61 -16.95
N GLY A 240 18.62 -8.84 -16.70
CA GLY A 240 19.50 -9.60 -17.62
C GLY A 240 20.76 -8.82 -17.98
N SER A 241 21.09 -8.77 -19.28
CA SER A 241 22.29 -8.08 -19.77
C SER A 241 22.26 -6.55 -19.68
N LYS A 242 21.13 -5.94 -19.32
CA LYS A 242 21.02 -4.48 -19.15
C LYS A 242 21.72 -3.97 -17.89
N LEU A 243 21.95 -4.85 -16.90
CA LEU A 243 22.52 -4.51 -15.60
C LEU A 243 23.68 -5.42 -15.26
N HIS A 244 24.85 -4.84 -14.98
CA HIS A 244 25.97 -5.59 -14.45
C HIS A 244 25.84 -5.74 -12.92
N ILE A 245 25.70 -6.96 -12.45
CA ILE A 245 25.51 -7.24 -11.02
C ILE A 245 26.85 -7.72 -10.45
N MET A 246 27.40 -6.96 -9.50
CA MET A 246 28.55 -7.37 -8.69
C MET A 246 28.06 -7.70 -7.28
N LEU A 247 28.30 -8.93 -6.85
CA LEU A 247 27.90 -9.42 -5.53
C LEU A 247 29.15 -9.68 -4.69
N VAL A 248 29.29 -8.93 -3.58
CA VAL A 248 30.39 -9.05 -2.61
C VAL A 248 29.87 -9.78 -1.38
N ASP A 249 30.17 -11.05 -1.25
CA ASP A 249 29.59 -11.98 -0.29
C ASP A 249 30.66 -12.62 0.62
N PRO A 250 31.13 -11.89 1.65
CA PRO A 250 32.22 -12.35 2.53
C PRO A 250 31.88 -13.56 3.39
N LEU A 251 30.58 -13.83 3.58
CA LEU A 251 30.11 -14.94 4.42
C LEU A 251 29.63 -16.15 3.61
N GLU A 252 29.68 -16.05 2.29
CA GLU A 252 29.21 -17.09 1.35
C GLU A 252 27.73 -17.49 1.55
N GLU A 253 26.91 -16.55 2.02
CA GLU A 253 25.47 -16.75 2.23
C GLU A 253 24.68 -16.72 0.91
N CYS A 254 25.28 -16.17 -0.15
CA CYS A 254 24.70 -16.01 -1.47
C CYS A 254 25.29 -16.91 -2.56
N VAL A 255 25.93 -18.01 -2.22
CA VAL A 255 26.60 -18.91 -3.18
C VAL A 255 25.67 -19.39 -4.31
N ALA A 256 24.38 -19.54 -4.04
CA ALA A 256 23.37 -19.90 -5.04
C ALA A 256 23.23 -18.90 -6.19
N TYR A 257 23.77 -17.69 -6.05
CA TYR A 257 23.78 -16.64 -7.05
C TYR A 257 25.10 -16.50 -7.82
N LYS A 258 26.14 -17.25 -7.41
CA LYS A 258 27.49 -17.15 -7.98
C LYS A 258 27.54 -17.21 -9.49
N ASP A 259 26.83 -18.17 -10.09
CA ASP A 259 26.81 -18.38 -11.54
C ASP A 259 25.72 -17.52 -12.26
N LYS A 260 24.92 -16.76 -11.51
CA LYS A 260 23.83 -15.95 -12.04
C LYS A 260 24.17 -14.47 -12.14
N VAL A 261 25.13 -13.99 -11.33
CA VAL A 261 25.56 -12.60 -11.33
C VAL A 261 26.76 -12.39 -12.26
N SER A 262 27.02 -11.15 -12.66
CA SER A 262 28.11 -10.81 -13.56
C SER A 262 29.48 -10.97 -12.91
N THR A 263 29.57 -10.65 -11.61
CA THR A 263 30.81 -10.77 -10.82
C THR A 263 30.44 -11.21 -9.40
N TYR A 264 31.08 -12.26 -8.92
CA TYR A 264 30.92 -12.76 -7.55
C TYR A 264 32.27 -12.75 -6.83
N ILE A 265 32.31 -12.10 -5.66
CA ILE A 265 33.50 -11.91 -4.85
C ILE A 265 33.23 -12.42 -3.44
N SER A 266 34.00 -13.44 -2.98
CA SER A 266 33.88 -14.00 -1.63
C SER A 266 35.23 -14.19 -0.93
N SER A 267 36.34 -14.22 -1.67
CA SER A 267 37.65 -14.41 -1.05
C SER A 267 38.10 -13.19 -0.24
N SER A 268 38.63 -13.41 0.95
CA SER A 268 39.12 -12.32 1.82
C SER A 268 40.18 -11.44 1.14
N GLN A 269 40.98 -11.98 0.24
CA GLN A 269 41.97 -11.21 -0.51
C GLN A 269 41.29 -10.23 -1.48
N GLU A 270 40.32 -10.67 -2.26
CA GLU A 270 39.56 -9.80 -3.18
C GLU A 270 38.73 -8.77 -2.43
N ILE A 271 38.11 -9.15 -1.31
CA ILE A 271 37.31 -8.24 -0.49
C ILE A 271 38.17 -7.14 0.13
N SER A 272 39.40 -7.44 0.59
CA SER A 272 40.31 -6.43 1.12
C SER A 272 40.77 -5.40 0.07
N GLU A 273 40.67 -5.76 -1.21
CA GLU A 273 41.04 -4.88 -2.34
C GLU A 273 39.81 -4.24 -3.01
N ILE A 274 38.57 -4.62 -2.57
CA ILE A 274 37.30 -4.23 -3.27
C ILE A 274 37.15 -2.72 -3.35
N ALA A 275 37.48 -1.99 -2.29
CA ALA A 275 37.38 -0.54 -2.27
C ALA A 275 38.26 0.10 -3.38
N LYS A 276 39.48 -0.35 -3.51
CA LYS A 276 40.43 0.13 -4.55
C LYS A 276 39.91 -0.22 -5.96
N GLN A 277 39.41 -1.43 -6.15
CA GLN A 277 38.84 -1.86 -7.44
C GLN A 277 37.65 -1.00 -7.85
N LEU A 278 36.70 -0.76 -6.94
CA LEU A 278 35.53 0.06 -7.19
C LEU A 278 35.89 1.53 -7.42
N ILE A 279 36.82 2.09 -6.64
CA ILE A 279 37.34 3.46 -6.84
C ILE A 279 38.02 3.58 -8.22
N TYR A 280 38.89 2.64 -8.57
CA TYR A 280 39.50 2.61 -9.89
C TYR A 280 38.45 2.55 -11.02
N GLU A 281 37.42 1.74 -10.88
CA GLU A 281 36.36 1.66 -11.89
C GLU A 281 35.56 2.96 -11.99
N VAL A 282 35.27 3.61 -10.86
CA VAL A 282 34.64 4.95 -10.85
C VAL A 282 35.49 5.95 -11.60
N ASP A 283 36.82 6.03 -11.29
CA ASP A 283 37.74 6.95 -11.94
C ASP A 283 37.85 6.69 -13.45
N ARG A 284 37.96 5.42 -13.83
CA ARG A 284 37.97 4.99 -15.23
C ARG A 284 36.73 5.40 -16.01
N ARG A 285 35.55 5.37 -15.35
CA ARG A 285 34.27 5.75 -15.94
C ARG A 285 34.11 7.27 -16.03
N LEU A 286 34.62 8.01 -15.05
CA LEU A 286 34.60 9.48 -15.09
C LEU A 286 35.40 10.03 -16.30
N GLU A 287 36.37 9.29 -16.80
CA GLU A 287 37.11 9.63 -18.00
C GLU A 287 36.39 9.28 -19.33
N LYS A 288 35.30 8.53 -19.26
CA LYS A 288 34.55 8.04 -20.42
C LYS A 288 33.08 8.49 -20.36
N ASP A 289 32.56 8.96 -21.47
CA ASP A 289 31.15 9.42 -21.56
C ASP A 289 30.11 8.29 -21.72
N LEU A 290 30.54 7.02 -21.86
CA LEU A 290 29.66 5.87 -22.08
C LEU A 290 29.95 4.76 -21.06
N TYR A 291 28.90 4.37 -20.28
CA TYR A 291 28.95 3.26 -19.33
C TYR A 291 27.59 2.56 -19.22
N SER A 292 27.62 1.28 -18.86
CA SER A 292 26.43 0.50 -18.47
C SER A 292 26.19 0.64 -16.97
N ASP A 293 24.96 0.47 -16.55
CA ASP A 293 24.61 0.50 -15.14
C ASP A 293 25.14 -0.74 -14.40
N TRP A 294 25.73 -0.49 -13.24
CA TRP A 294 26.21 -1.52 -12.32
C TRP A 294 25.43 -1.44 -11.02
N LEU A 295 25.01 -2.60 -10.52
CA LEU A 295 24.47 -2.77 -9.17
C LEU A 295 25.51 -3.52 -8.33
N ILE A 296 26.10 -2.83 -7.38
CA ILE A 296 27.05 -3.39 -6.44
C ILE A 296 26.30 -3.76 -5.16
N MET A 297 26.15 -5.06 -4.92
CA MET A 297 25.43 -5.56 -3.76
C MET A 297 26.39 -6.10 -2.71
N MET A 298 26.27 -5.60 -1.49
CA MET A 298 27.05 -5.92 -0.31
C MET A 298 26.12 -6.39 0.82
N PRO A 299 25.69 -7.64 0.85
CA PRO A 299 24.65 -8.12 1.76
C PRO A 299 25.00 -7.97 3.23
N THR A 300 26.28 -8.08 3.57
CA THR A 300 26.77 -8.06 4.96
C THR A 300 27.89 -7.04 5.10
N ILE A 301 27.51 -5.75 5.20
CA ILE A 301 28.47 -4.64 5.22
C ILE A 301 29.47 -4.75 6.37
N LYS A 302 29.05 -5.25 7.54
CA LYS A 302 29.94 -5.43 8.69
C LYS A 302 31.16 -6.29 8.34
N ALA A 303 30.94 -7.42 7.69
CA ALA A 303 32.03 -8.33 7.34
C ALA A 303 32.99 -7.75 6.31
N ILE A 304 32.52 -6.84 5.44
CA ILE A 304 33.36 -6.14 4.46
C ILE A 304 34.18 -5.03 5.16
N VAL A 305 33.59 -4.34 6.12
CA VAL A 305 34.28 -3.33 6.94
C VAL A 305 35.37 -3.99 7.79
N ASP A 306 35.09 -5.15 8.37
CA ASP A 306 36.08 -5.91 9.15
C ASP A 306 37.29 -6.37 8.27
N GLN A 307 37.13 -6.38 6.94
CA GLN A 307 38.19 -6.70 5.96
C GLN A 307 38.80 -5.45 5.31
N GLY A 308 38.49 -4.25 5.78
CA GLY A 308 39.23 -3.03 5.42
C GLY A 308 38.47 -1.95 4.66
N LEU A 309 37.20 -2.13 4.32
CA LEU A 309 36.39 -1.06 3.73
C LEU A 309 36.19 0.07 4.76
N THR A 310 36.54 1.30 4.39
CA THR A 310 36.49 2.46 5.29
C THR A 310 35.34 3.41 4.96
N GLU A 311 35.02 4.30 5.90
CA GLU A 311 34.08 5.41 5.67
C GLU A 311 34.52 6.31 4.52
N LYS A 312 35.81 6.57 4.40
CA LYS A 312 36.40 7.40 3.34
C LYS A 312 36.14 6.78 1.95
N ASP A 313 36.29 5.46 1.83
CA ASP A 313 36.03 4.74 0.59
C ASP A 313 34.57 4.83 0.20
N LEU A 314 33.67 4.57 1.16
CA LEU A 314 32.22 4.68 0.94
C LEU A 314 31.79 6.09 0.56
N ARG A 315 32.38 7.11 1.17
CA ARG A 315 32.11 8.51 0.83
C ARG A 315 32.47 8.77 -0.63
N TYR A 316 33.65 8.37 -1.06
CA TYR A 316 34.09 8.54 -2.44
C TYR A 316 33.16 7.82 -3.42
N LEU A 317 32.82 6.57 -3.12
CA LEU A 317 31.95 5.74 -3.94
C LEU A 317 30.52 6.28 -4.04
N PHE A 318 29.94 6.76 -2.94
CA PHE A 318 28.58 7.30 -2.93
C PHE A 318 28.47 8.67 -3.61
N ASP A 319 29.53 9.49 -3.55
CA ASP A 319 29.54 10.80 -4.18
C ASP A 319 29.76 10.72 -5.70
N ASN A 320 30.55 9.76 -6.17
CA ASN A 320 30.98 9.69 -7.56
C ASN A 320 30.37 8.52 -8.34
N GLY A 321 30.20 7.35 -7.73
CA GLY A 321 29.69 6.16 -8.40
C GLY A 321 28.34 6.36 -9.10
N PRO A 322 27.33 6.95 -8.46
CA PRO A 322 26.02 7.16 -9.11
C PRO A 322 26.08 8.06 -10.35
N ARG A 323 27.07 8.96 -10.45
CA ARG A 323 27.27 9.83 -11.62
C ARG A 323 27.71 9.05 -12.86
N VAL A 324 28.27 7.88 -12.63
CA VAL A 324 28.82 7.00 -13.67
C VAL A 324 28.09 5.65 -13.73
N GLY A 325 26.81 5.62 -13.27
CA GLY A 325 25.95 4.44 -13.33
C GLY A 325 26.33 3.31 -12.38
N MET A 326 27.02 3.61 -11.27
CA MET A 326 27.32 2.60 -10.24
C MET A 326 26.43 2.82 -9.02
N HIS A 327 25.53 1.87 -8.75
CA HIS A 327 24.54 1.92 -7.70
C HIS A 327 24.89 0.90 -6.60
N PHE A 328 24.70 1.29 -5.33
CA PHE A 328 25.12 0.49 -4.19
C PHE A 328 23.90 0.01 -3.41
N VAL A 329 23.82 -1.31 -3.20
CA VAL A 329 22.80 -1.97 -2.35
C VAL A 329 23.52 -2.64 -1.20
N ILE A 330 23.28 -2.15 0.01
CA ILE A 330 24.03 -2.51 1.20
C ILE A 330 23.13 -3.14 2.24
N GLY A 331 23.42 -4.36 2.66
CA GLY A 331 22.72 -5.09 3.71
C GLY A 331 23.37 -4.94 5.08
N SER A 332 22.54 -4.82 6.11
CA SER A 332 22.98 -4.76 7.50
C SER A 332 21.94 -5.27 8.47
N GLU A 333 22.37 -6.01 9.47
CA GLU A 333 21.56 -6.18 10.67
C GLU A 333 21.32 -4.80 11.32
N TYR A 334 20.10 -4.55 11.81
CA TYR A 334 19.80 -3.32 12.51
C TYR A 334 20.67 -3.15 13.78
N ALA A 335 21.00 -4.24 14.45
CA ALA A 335 21.90 -4.22 15.62
C ALA A 335 23.25 -3.56 15.34
N TYR A 336 23.83 -3.80 14.13
CA TYR A 336 25.07 -3.19 13.72
C TYR A 336 24.89 -1.73 13.26
N LEU A 337 23.83 -1.44 12.52
CA LEU A 337 23.61 -0.11 11.94
C LEU A 337 23.02 0.87 12.97
N GLY A 338 21.97 0.46 13.69
CA GLY A 338 21.11 1.36 14.48
C GLY A 338 21.84 2.08 15.61
N ASN A 339 22.41 1.33 16.52
CA ASN A 339 23.02 1.87 17.75
C ASN A 339 24.54 2.11 17.65
N ASN A 340 25.16 1.77 16.54
CA ASN A 340 26.59 1.88 16.37
C ASN A 340 26.99 3.32 15.98
N ILE A 341 28.00 3.85 16.66
CA ILE A 341 28.57 5.20 16.47
C ILE A 341 29.86 5.20 15.64
N ASN A 342 30.36 4.02 15.25
CA ASN A 342 31.53 3.89 14.39
C ASN A 342 31.33 4.63 13.06
N GLU A 343 32.43 4.96 12.39
CA GLU A 343 32.45 5.83 11.22
C GLU A 343 31.52 5.33 10.10
N VAL A 344 31.62 4.04 9.72
CA VAL A 344 30.85 3.47 8.61
C VAL A 344 29.32 3.43 8.92
N PRO A 345 28.84 2.85 10.04
CA PRO A 345 27.42 2.92 10.40
C PRO A 345 26.90 4.36 10.49
N LYS A 346 27.68 5.26 11.07
CA LYS A 346 27.30 6.68 11.19
C LYS A 346 27.19 7.32 9.80
N TYR A 347 28.12 7.04 8.91
CA TYR A 347 28.10 7.54 7.55
C TYR A 347 26.88 7.02 6.77
N LEU A 348 26.61 5.72 6.78
CA LEU A 348 25.47 5.10 6.12
C LEU A 348 24.14 5.70 6.61
N LYS A 349 23.96 5.82 7.93
CA LYS A 349 22.78 6.47 8.51
C LYS A 349 22.58 7.91 8.02
N GLY A 350 23.65 8.65 7.87
CA GLY A 350 23.61 10.05 7.46
C GLY A 350 23.45 10.27 5.94
N ASN A 351 23.95 9.36 5.09
CA ASN A 351 24.17 9.61 3.67
C ASN A 351 23.49 8.62 2.70
N ALA A 352 22.99 7.47 3.16
CA ALA A 352 22.23 6.61 2.28
C ALA A 352 20.95 7.31 1.80
N GLN A 353 20.63 7.17 0.51
CA GLN A 353 19.48 7.82 -0.12
C GLN A 353 18.17 7.10 0.25
N TRP A 354 18.20 5.76 0.22
CA TRP A 354 17.05 4.92 0.46
C TRP A 354 17.31 3.93 1.58
N PHE A 355 16.28 3.64 2.36
CA PHE A 355 16.30 2.58 3.36
C PHE A 355 15.14 1.62 3.13
N MET A 356 15.45 0.33 3.05
CA MET A 356 14.48 -0.75 3.03
C MET A 356 14.50 -1.41 4.40
N ILE A 357 13.41 -1.28 5.16
CA ILE A 357 13.36 -1.53 6.60
C ILE A 357 12.43 -2.69 6.89
N GLY A 358 12.98 -3.86 7.24
CA GLY A 358 12.25 -5.08 7.59
C GLY A 358 11.97 -5.20 9.09
N MET A 359 11.56 -4.11 9.72
CA MET A 359 11.17 -4.04 11.13
C MET A 359 10.19 -2.89 11.35
N ARG A 360 9.55 -2.82 12.53
CA ARG A 360 8.66 -1.70 12.83
C ARG A 360 9.41 -0.37 12.75
N LEU A 361 8.79 0.64 12.15
CA LEU A 361 9.36 1.99 12.12
C LEU A 361 9.60 2.55 13.51
N MET A 362 8.73 2.22 14.47
CA MET A 362 8.86 2.69 15.84
C MET A 362 10.11 2.19 16.53
N ASP A 363 10.67 1.05 16.12
CA ASP A 363 11.83 0.43 16.77
C ASP A 363 13.17 0.96 16.19
N GLN A 364 13.18 1.61 15.02
CA GLN A 364 14.39 2.28 14.51
C GLN A 364 14.54 3.70 15.09
N MET A 365 15.79 4.19 15.21
CA MET A 365 16.11 5.38 16.01
C MET A 365 16.72 6.55 15.21
N PHE A 366 16.90 6.44 13.90
CA PHE A 366 17.67 7.43 13.14
C PHE A 366 16.97 8.02 11.91
N LEU A 367 15.78 7.51 11.55
CA LEU A 367 14.94 8.06 10.48
C LEU A 367 13.69 8.68 11.07
N ASP A 368 13.19 9.71 10.42
CA ASP A 368 11.92 10.34 10.76
C ASP A 368 10.77 9.35 10.59
N LYS A 369 9.84 9.36 11.53
CA LYS A 369 8.73 8.43 11.55
C LYS A 369 7.49 9.07 12.17
N PRO A 370 6.28 8.77 11.65
CA PRO A 370 5.06 9.16 12.33
C PRO A 370 4.93 8.36 13.62
N TYR A 371 4.42 9.01 14.68
CA TYR A 371 4.14 8.31 15.92
C TYR A 371 2.97 7.33 15.73
N ASN A 372 3.23 6.04 15.94
CA ASN A 372 2.22 4.98 15.90
C ASN A 372 2.55 3.90 16.95
N ASN A 373 1.96 4.02 18.14
CA ASN A 373 2.15 3.04 19.22
C ASN A 373 1.42 1.70 18.99
N ARG A 374 0.57 1.61 17.96
CA ARG A 374 -0.17 0.39 17.59
C ARG A 374 0.42 -0.30 16.36
N GLU A 375 1.61 0.09 15.92
CA GLU A 375 2.26 -0.53 14.78
C GLU A 375 2.49 -2.02 15.02
N ALA A 376 1.89 -2.86 14.18
CA ALA A 376 2.06 -4.31 14.24
C ALA A 376 3.48 -4.72 13.80
N ARG A 377 3.94 -5.89 14.22
CA ARG A 377 5.16 -6.48 13.68
C ARG A 377 4.98 -6.76 12.18
N LEU A 378 6.03 -6.56 11.42
CA LEU A 378 6.06 -6.91 10.00
C LEU A 378 6.23 -8.43 9.83
N ALA A 379 5.59 -8.98 8.80
CA ALA A 379 5.97 -10.28 8.27
C ALA A 379 7.32 -10.17 7.55
N SER A 380 8.01 -11.29 7.31
CA SER A 380 9.34 -11.28 6.67
C SER A 380 9.34 -10.76 5.23
N ASP A 381 8.18 -10.74 4.59
CA ASP A 381 7.93 -10.20 3.25
C ASP A 381 7.26 -8.81 3.27
N GLU A 382 7.21 -8.17 4.42
CA GLU A 382 6.75 -6.79 4.59
C GLU A 382 7.92 -5.88 4.97
N ILE A 383 7.97 -4.72 4.33
CA ILE A 383 9.02 -3.73 4.59
C ILE A 383 8.44 -2.31 4.58
N TYR A 384 9.22 -1.37 5.07
CA TYR A 384 9.07 0.03 4.73
C TYR A 384 10.19 0.47 3.79
N LEU A 385 9.82 1.16 2.70
CA LEU A 385 10.77 1.93 1.89
C LEU A 385 10.75 3.38 2.38
N HIS A 386 11.90 3.90 2.77
CA HIS A 386 12.06 5.25 3.32
C HIS A 386 13.03 6.08 2.47
N ASP A 387 12.59 7.24 2.00
CA ASP A 387 13.36 8.19 1.18
C ASP A 387 13.97 9.33 2.00
N ARG A 388 14.14 9.14 3.32
CA ARG A 388 14.54 10.09 4.37
C ARG A 388 13.47 11.10 4.77
N LYS A 389 12.38 11.26 4.03
CA LYS A 389 11.28 12.17 4.34
C LYS A 389 10.02 11.42 4.76
N GLN A 390 9.74 10.34 4.08
CA GLN A 390 8.54 9.54 4.31
C GLN A 390 8.83 8.05 4.15
N ALA A 391 8.01 7.25 4.80
CA ALA A 391 8.03 5.79 4.71
C ALA A 391 6.77 5.29 4.03
N ILE A 392 6.93 4.35 3.11
CA ILE A 392 5.83 3.66 2.45
C ILE A 392 5.92 2.18 2.80
N LYS A 393 4.83 1.60 3.33
CA LYS A 393 4.76 0.16 3.61
C LYS A 393 4.56 -0.62 2.32
N LEU A 394 5.40 -1.62 2.10
CA LEU A 394 5.41 -2.45 0.89
C LEU A 394 5.37 -3.94 1.22
N LYS A 395 4.74 -4.69 0.31
CA LYS A 395 4.84 -6.14 0.22
C LYS A 395 5.89 -6.49 -0.82
N ILE A 396 6.88 -7.30 -0.45
CA ILE A 396 7.92 -7.82 -1.35
C ILE A 396 7.68 -9.31 -1.61
N THR A 397 8.39 -9.91 -2.56
CA THR A 397 8.25 -11.33 -2.83
C THR A 397 8.73 -12.15 -1.63
N LYS A 398 7.96 -13.17 -1.30
CA LYS A 398 8.37 -14.18 -0.33
C LYS A 398 9.15 -15.26 -1.06
N ASN A 399 10.40 -15.40 -0.68
CA ASN A 399 11.30 -16.41 -1.22
C ASN A 399 11.27 -17.63 -0.29
N GLY A 400 10.88 -18.78 -0.84
CA GLY A 400 10.86 -20.06 -0.13
C GLY A 400 12.24 -20.63 0.13
#